data_6b094b8442b18d75af5c80f8cc4bfa4d
#
_entry.id   6b094b8442b18d75af5c80f8cc4bfa4d
#
_cell.length_a   1.000
_cell.length_b   1.000
_cell.length_c   1.000
_cell.angle_alpha   90.00
_cell.angle_beta   90.00
_cell.angle_gamma   90.00
#
_symmetry.space_group_name_H-M   'P 1'
#
loop_
_entity.id
_entity.type
_entity.pdbx_description
1 polymer ?
#
loop_
_entity_poly.entity_id
_entity_poly.type
_entity_poly.pdbx_seq_one_letter_code
_entity_poly.pdbx_strand_id
1 'polypeptide(L)'
;MKLVDTAAGLAAFKHAGGMCVTVSMDEMSFFAPVHVGDTVTVKASVNDVGTTSLEIGVRVESEELESGTITHTSSAYLVFVALDDEGRPRPIPPLIADTEEEQRRQREAKIRRETRIGHREAIAELRRGV
;
A
#
# COMPACT_ATOMS: atom_id res chain seq x y z
N MET A 1 11.01 4.82 -6.00
CA MET A 1 10.58 4.61 -4.59
C MET A 1 9.93 5.84 -3.99
N LYS A 2 10.54 7.01 -4.12
CA LYS A 2 9.96 8.25 -3.59
C LYS A 2 8.59 8.57 -4.19
N LEU A 3 8.42 8.37 -5.50
CA LEU A 3 7.16 8.61 -6.20
C LEU A 3 6.06 7.67 -5.71
N VAL A 4 6.39 6.40 -5.49
CA VAL A 4 5.47 5.39 -4.95
C VAL A 4 5.03 5.77 -3.54
N ASP A 5 5.97 6.12 -2.68
CA ASP A 5 5.69 6.53 -1.31
C ASP A 5 4.83 7.79 -1.26
N THR A 6 5.11 8.77 -2.10
CA THR A 6 4.32 10.01 -2.20
C THR A 6 2.89 9.73 -2.63
N ALA A 7 2.69 8.92 -3.67
CA ALA A 7 1.35 8.58 -4.15
C ALA A 7 0.55 7.81 -3.09
N ALA A 8 1.21 6.85 -2.42
CA ALA A 8 0.58 6.07 -1.34
C ALA A 8 0.21 6.97 -0.16
N GLY A 9 1.10 7.88 0.23
CA GLY A 9 0.87 8.83 1.31
C GLY A 9 -0.32 9.75 1.06
N LEU A 10 -0.48 10.22 -0.18
CA LEU A 10 -1.63 11.04 -0.56
C LEU A 10 -2.93 10.27 -0.47
N ALA A 11 -2.96 9.01 -0.92
CA ALA A 11 -4.14 8.16 -0.82
C ALA A 11 -4.51 7.90 0.64
N ALA A 12 -3.53 7.63 1.48
CA ALA A 12 -3.73 7.41 2.92
C ALA A 12 -4.28 8.66 3.60
N PHE A 13 -3.68 9.81 3.34
CA PHE A 13 -4.13 11.09 3.89
C PHE A 13 -5.57 11.40 3.52
N LYS A 14 -5.92 11.21 2.27
CA LYS A 14 -7.26 11.47 1.76
C LYS A 14 -8.32 10.59 2.41
N HIS A 15 -8.06 9.31 2.54
CA HIS A 15 -9.02 8.38 3.17
C HIS A 15 -9.12 8.60 4.68
N ALA A 16 -7.99 8.73 5.35
CA ALA A 16 -7.95 8.88 6.81
C ALA A 16 -8.38 10.27 7.28
N GLY A 17 -8.38 11.26 6.39
CA GLY A 17 -8.75 12.64 6.74
C GLY A 17 -7.69 13.37 7.53
N GLY A 18 -6.42 12.97 7.43
CA GLY A 18 -5.33 13.62 8.15
C GLY A 18 -4.03 12.87 8.06
N MET A 19 -3.08 13.26 8.91
CA MET A 19 -1.71 12.76 8.90
C MET A 19 -1.64 11.24 9.08
N CYS A 20 -0.84 10.61 8.22
CA CYS A 20 -0.50 9.20 8.31
C CYS A 20 1.00 9.03 8.15
N VAL A 21 1.56 8.01 8.80
CA VAL A 21 2.97 7.66 8.65
C VAL A 21 3.10 6.27 8.09
N THR A 22 4.10 6.06 7.24
CA THR A 22 4.43 4.76 6.67
C THR A 22 5.10 3.92 7.75
N VAL A 23 4.56 2.73 8.02
CA VAL A 23 5.13 1.82 9.02
C VAL A 23 5.77 0.60 8.40
N SER A 24 5.35 0.21 7.20
CA SER A 24 6.01 -0.89 6.47
C SER A 24 5.68 -0.85 4.99
N MET A 25 6.56 -1.48 4.21
CA MET A 25 6.31 -1.84 2.83
C MET A 25 6.36 -3.37 2.79
N ASP A 26 5.21 -4.01 2.61
CA ASP A 26 5.12 -5.46 2.73
C ASP A 26 5.68 -6.17 1.51
N GLU A 27 5.48 -5.60 0.35
CA GLU A 27 5.86 -6.23 -0.90
C GLU A 27 6.13 -5.16 -1.94
N MET A 28 7.20 -5.36 -2.71
CA MET A 28 7.51 -4.56 -3.88
C MET A 28 7.97 -5.50 -4.97
N SER A 29 7.23 -5.55 -6.08
CA SER A 29 7.52 -6.45 -7.20
C SER A 29 7.80 -5.64 -8.46
N PHE A 30 8.84 -6.02 -9.18
CA PHE A 30 9.22 -5.42 -10.46
C PHE A 30 8.99 -6.44 -11.57
N PHE A 31 8.22 -6.09 -12.56
CA PHE A 31 7.84 -6.99 -13.65
C PHE A 31 8.49 -6.62 -14.99
N ALA A 32 8.77 -5.34 -15.19
CA ALA A 32 9.32 -4.84 -16.43
C ALA A 32 10.10 -3.55 -16.17
N PRO A 33 11.11 -3.25 -17.00
CA PRO A 33 11.87 -2.01 -16.86
C PRO A 33 11.07 -0.81 -17.40
N VAL A 34 11.39 0.37 -16.89
CA VAL A 34 10.94 1.64 -17.42
C VAL A 34 12.09 2.23 -18.24
N HIS A 35 11.80 2.63 -19.47
CA HIS A 35 12.79 3.20 -20.38
C HIS A 35 12.73 4.73 -20.38
N VAL A 36 13.86 5.36 -20.64
CA VAL A 36 13.94 6.81 -20.79
C VAL A 36 13.01 7.23 -21.94
N GLY A 37 12.17 8.24 -21.67
CA GLY A 37 11.17 8.70 -22.63
C GLY A 37 9.78 8.13 -22.41
N ASP A 38 9.64 7.10 -21.58
CA ASP A 38 8.33 6.55 -21.25
C ASP A 38 7.57 7.50 -20.31
N THR A 39 6.26 7.53 -20.44
CA THR A 39 5.37 8.20 -19.48
C THR A 39 5.07 7.22 -18.35
N VAL A 40 5.31 7.65 -17.13
CA VAL A 40 5.06 6.81 -15.93
C VAL A 40 3.80 7.29 -15.24
N THR A 41 2.87 6.35 -14.99
CA THR A 41 1.64 6.61 -14.24
C THR A 41 1.68 5.78 -12.96
N VAL A 42 1.43 6.45 -11.84
CA VAL A 42 1.38 5.82 -10.53
C VAL A 42 -0.07 5.89 -10.03
N LYS A 43 -0.65 4.74 -9.77
CA LYS A 43 -2.03 4.61 -9.26
C LYS A 43 -1.98 4.05 -7.85
N ALA A 44 -2.63 4.73 -6.92
CA ALA A 44 -2.70 4.29 -5.53
C ALA A 44 -4.15 4.11 -5.11
N SER A 45 -4.41 3.06 -4.34
CA SER A 45 -5.75 2.79 -3.83
C SER A 45 -5.69 2.23 -2.40
N VAL A 46 -6.73 2.53 -1.62
CA VAL A 46 -6.90 1.93 -0.30
C VAL A 46 -7.44 0.53 -0.50
N ASN A 47 -6.71 -0.48 -0.05
CA ASN A 47 -7.12 -1.88 -0.20
C ASN A 47 -7.87 -2.40 1.02
N ASP A 48 -7.45 -1.99 2.22
CA ASP A 48 -8.09 -2.40 3.47
C ASP A 48 -7.79 -1.41 4.58
N VAL A 49 -8.69 -1.35 5.56
CA VAL A 49 -8.57 -0.49 6.74
C VAL A 49 -8.78 -1.34 7.98
N GLY A 50 -7.82 -1.28 8.90
CA GLY A 50 -7.97 -1.83 10.24
C GLY A 50 -8.54 -0.77 11.18
N THR A 51 -8.18 -0.81 12.46
CA THR A 51 -8.63 0.19 13.43
C THR A 51 -7.88 1.51 13.26
N THR A 52 -6.55 1.47 13.28
CA THR A 52 -5.67 2.64 13.18
C THR A 52 -4.73 2.58 11.99
N SER A 53 -4.74 1.49 11.23
CA SER A 53 -3.86 1.26 10.10
C SER A 53 -4.64 1.03 8.81
N LEU A 54 -3.99 1.28 7.69
CA LEU A 54 -4.55 1.00 6.39
C LEU A 54 -3.47 0.53 5.42
N GLU A 55 -3.86 -0.31 4.47
CA GLU A 55 -2.99 -0.74 3.40
C GLU A 55 -3.31 0.01 2.13
N ILE A 56 -2.28 0.57 1.51
CA ILE A 56 -2.37 1.22 0.21
C ILE A 56 -1.66 0.34 -0.82
N GLY A 57 -2.38 -0.02 -1.87
CA GLY A 57 -1.80 -0.67 -3.04
C GLY A 57 -1.38 0.37 -4.06
N VAL A 58 -0.19 0.21 -4.62
CA VAL A 58 0.33 1.11 -5.65
C VAL A 58 0.67 0.30 -6.89
N ARG A 59 0.19 0.74 -8.03
CA ARG A 59 0.49 0.17 -9.33
C ARG A 59 1.22 1.21 -10.16
N VAL A 60 2.36 0.82 -10.72
CA VAL A 60 3.14 1.66 -11.61
C VAL A 60 3.03 1.11 -13.05
N GLU A 61 2.67 1.97 -13.97
CA GLU A 61 2.56 1.65 -15.39
C GLU A 61 3.45 2.58 -16.19
N SER A 62 4.06 2.06 -17.24
CA SER A 62 4.78 2.89 -18.21
C SER A 62 4.09 2.83 -19.57
N GLU A 63 4.12 3.95 -20.29
CA GLU A 63 3.57 4.03 -21.63
C GLU A 63 4.67 4.48 -22.59
N GLU A 64 4.90 3.67 -23.63
CA GLU A 64 5.82 4.02 -24.69
C GLU A 64 5.17 5.06 -25.57
N LEU A 65 5.83 6.22 -25.75
CA LEU A 65 5.26 7.36 -26.46
C LEU A 65 4.94 7.08 -27.92
N GLU A 66 5.79 6.30 -28.60
CA GLU A 66 5.61 6.04 -30.03
C GLU A 66 4.47 5.06 -30.32
N SER A 67 4.41 3.97 -29.56
CA SER A 67 3.43 2.90 -29.79
C SER A 67 2.16 3.04 -28.96
N GLY A 68 2.21 3.81 -27.87
CA GLY A 68 1.12 3.90 -26.91
C GLY A 68 0.95 2.62 -26.08
N THR A 69 1.92 1.71 -26.12
CA THR A 69 1.87 0.46 -25.36
C THR A 69 2.02 0.74 -23.88
N ILE A 70 1.06 0.25 -23.09
CA ILE A 70 1.05 0.40 -21.63
C ILE A 70 1.51 -0.91 -21.00
N THR A 71 2.52 -0.83 -20.13
CA THR A 71 3.09 -1.97 -19.45
C THR A 71 2.99 -1.79 -17.94
N HIS A 72 2.50 -2.81 -17.24
CA HIS A 72 2.55 -2.86 -15.78
C HIS A 72 3.99 -3.16 -15.36
N THR A 73 4.67 -2.19 -14.77
CA THR A 73 6.10 -2.30 -14.45
C THR A 73 6.37 -2.73 -13.02
N SER A 74 5.54 -2.27 -12.07
CA SER A 74 5.72 -2.65 -10.66
C SER A 74 4.45 -2.51 -9.86
N SER A 75 4.43 -3.18 -8.72
CA SER A 75 3.39 -3.07 -7.70
C SER A 75 4.03 -3.02 -6.32
N ALA A 76 3.40 -2.31 -5.40
CA ALA A 76 3.83 -2.24 -4.02
C ALA A 76 2.63 -2.19 -3.09
N TYR A 77 2.81 -2.69 -1.87
CA TYR A 77 1.80 -2.62 -0.81
C TYR A 77 2.45 -1.98 0.42
N LEU A 78 1.89 -0.85 0.83
CA LEU A 78 2.43 -0.07 1.95
C LEU A 78 1.38 -0.01 3.06
N VAL A 79 1.85 -0.04 4.31
CA VAL A 79 0.98 0.09 5.47
C VAL A 79 1.26 1.42 6.15
N PHE A 80 0.19 2.15 6.41
CA PHE A 80 0.23 3.44 7.09
C PHE A 80 -0.55 3.36 8.40
N VAL A 81 -0.18 4.20 9.36
CA VAL A 81 -0.93 4.40 10.60
C VAL A 81 -1.35 5.86 10.65
N ALA A 82 -2.62 6.09 10.95
CA ALA A 82 -3.16 7.44 11.14
C ALA A 82 -2.78 7.96 12.52
N LEU A 83 -2.36 9.22 12.57
CA LEU A 83 -1.96 9.87 13.81
C LEU A 83 -2.88 11.05 14.13
N ASP A 84 -3.10 11.28 15.43
CA ASP A 84 -3.76 12.48 15.92
C ASP A 84 -2.77 13.65 16.05
N ASP A 85 -3.24 14.79 16.54
CA ASP A 85 -2.42 15.98 16.69
C ASP A 85 -1.28 15.81 17.69
N GLU A 86 -1.38 14.82 18.57
CA GLU A 86 -0.35 14.50 19.57
C GLU A 86 0.60 13.40 19.10
N GLY A 87 0.45 12.91 17.86
CA GLY A 87 1.28 11.87 17.30
C GLY A 87 0.92 10.47 17.73
N ARG A 88 -0.28 10.25 18.26
CA ARG A 88 -0.77 8.94 18.68
C ARG A 88 -1.64 8.31 17.59
N PRO A 89 -1.67 6.97 17.49
CA PRO A 89 -2.58 6.30 16.57
C PRO A 89 -4.03 6.69 16.83
N ARG A 90 -4.77 6.93 15.77
CA ARG A 90 -6.20 7.26 15.85
C ARG A 90 -7.02 6.35 14.94
N PRO A 91 -8.32 6.13 15.27
CA PRO A 91 -9.20 5.35 14.41
C PRO A 91 -9.34 5.97 13.01
N ILE A 92 -9.48 5.09 12.01
CA ILE A 92 -9.68 5.46 10.62
C ILE A 92 -11.11 5.10 10.22
N PRO A 93 -11.78 5.93 9.39
CA PRO A 93 -13.08 5.55 8.82
C PRO A 93 -12.99 4.22 8.07
N PRO A 94 -14.01 3.36 8.16
CA PRO A 94 -13.98 2.07 7.47
C PRO A 94 -13.94 2.24 5.95
N LEU A 95 -13.40 1.23 5.27
CA LEU A 95 -13.42 1.16 3.83
C LEU A 95 -14.69 0.46 3.38
N ILE A 96 -15.40 1.08 2.44
CA ILE A 96 -16.57 0.48 1.81
C ILE A 96 -16.14 -0.07 0.47
N ALA A 97 -16.12 -1.40 0.36
CA ALA A 97 -15.75 -2.10 -0.88
C ALA A 97 -17.04 -2.44 -1.65
N ASP A 98 -17.38 -1.62 -2.66
CA ASP A 98 -18.63 -1.74 -3.40
C ASP A 98 -18.53 -2.67 -4.62
N THR A 99 -17.36 -2.74 -5.26
CA THR A 99 -17.15 -3.55 -6.46
C THR A 99 -16.51 -4.88 -6.11
N GLU A 100 -16.67 -5.87 -7.01
CA GLU A 100 -16.02 -7.18 -6.87
C GLU A 100 -14.49 -7.04 -6.83
N GLU A 101 -13.94 -6.13 -7.61
CA GLU A 101 -12.50 -5.86 -7.63
C GLU A 101 -12.03 -5.28 -6.31
N GLU A 102 -12.77 -4.33 -5.74
CA GLU A 102 -12.45 -3.75 -4.43
C GLU A 102 -12.55 -4.79 -3.32
N GLN A 103 -13.56 -5.64 -3.36
CA GLN A 103 -13.74 -6.74 -2.41
C GLN A 103 -12.60 -7.75 -2.50
N ARG A 104 -12.16 -8.08 -3.72
CA ARG A 104 -11.01 -8.96 -3.94
C ARG A 104 -9.74 -8.36 -3.35
N ARG A 105 -9.48 -7.08 -3.63
CA ARG A 105 -8.31 -6.38 -3.08
C ARG A 105 -8.32 -6.37 -1.56
N GLN A 106 -9.51 -6.20 -0.96
CA GLN A 106 -9.67 -6.23 0.49
C GLN A 106 -9.36 -7.61 1.06
N ARG A 107 -9.86 -8.68 0.43
CA ARG A 107 -9.56 -10.05 0.87
C ARG A 107 -8.07 -10.36 0.79
N GLU A 108 -7.42 -9.98 -0.29
CA GLU A 108 -5.98 -10.17 -0.47
C GLU A 108 -5.17 -9.39 0.56
N ALA A 109 -5.59 -8.16 0.84
CA ALA A 109 -4.95 -7.30 1.86
C ALA A 109 -5.04 -7.91 3.25
N LYS A 110 -6.16 -8.53 3.58
CA LYS A 110 -6.33 -9.23 4.87
C LYS A 110 -5.39 -10.41 4.99
N ILE A 111 -5.17 -11.16 3.92
CA ILE A 111 -4.21 -12.26 3.89
C ILE A 111 -2.79 -11.73 4.14
N ARG A 112 -2.40 -10.65 3.49
CA ARG A 112 -1.09 -10.04 3.71
C ARG A 112 -0.92 -9.57 5.16
N ARG A 113 -1.97 -9.01 5.74
CA ARG A 113 -1.97 -8.56 7.13
C ARG A 113 -1.78 -9.72 8.11
N GLU A 114 -2.50 -10.82 7.91
CA GLU A 114 -2.38 -12.02 8.72
C GLU A 114 -0.99 -12.63 8.62
N THR A 115 -0.43 -12.70 7.42
CA THR A 115 0.92 -13.18 7.18
C THR A 115 1.95 -12.31 7.89
N ARG A 116 1.80 -11.00 7.81
CA ARG A 116 2.70 -10.04 8.48
C ARG A 116 2.66 -10.19 10.00
N ILE A 117 1.46 -10.30 10.57
CA ILE A 117 1.28 -10.46 12.00
C ILE A 117 1.86 -11.79 12.45
N GLY A 118 1.56 -12.88 11.75
CA GLY A 118 2.09 -14.21 12.06
C GLY A 118 3.62 -14.27 11.99
N HIS A 119 4.20 -13.63 10.99
CA HIS A 119 5.66 -13.54 10.84
C HIS A 119 6.29 -12.78 12.01
N ARG A 120 5.69 -11.67 12.42
CA ARG A 120 6.15 -10.87 13.56
C ARG A 120 6.08 -11.65 14.86
N GLU A 121 4.99 -12.37 15.08
CA GLU A 121 4.80 -13.20 16.26
C GLU A 121 5.80 -14.36 16.31
N ALA A 122 6.05 -15.00 15.18
CA ALA A 122 7.01 -16.10 15.08
C ALA A 122 8.43 -15.63 15.43
N ILE A 123 8.83 -14.46 14.92
CA ILE A 123 10.14 -13.87 15.23
C ILE A 123 10.23 -13.50 16.71
N ALA A 124 9.18 -12.91 17.28
CA ALA A 124 9.15 -12.52 18.69
C ALA A 124 9.26 -13.74 19.59
N GLU A 125 8.58 -14.82 19.24
CA GLU A 125 8.66 -16.09 19.99
C GLU A 125 10.05 -16.70 19.92
N LEU A 126 10.67 -16.70 18.76
CA LEU A 126 12.03 -17.19 18.57
C LEU A 126 13.03 -16.40 19.42
N ARG A 127 12.88 -15.08 19.48
CA ARG A 127 13.74 -14.23 20.31
C ARG A 127 13.55 -14.45 21.80
N ARG A 128 12.33 -14.77 22.23
CA ARG A 128 12.06 -15.11 23.64
C ARG A 128 12.66 -16.45 24.02
N GLY A 129 12.78 -17.37 23.08
CA GLY A 129 13.38 -18.70 23.33
C GLY A 129 14.91 -18.69 23.41
N VAL A 130 15.53 -17.56 23.18
CA VAL A 130 16.98 -17.37 23.24
C VAL A 130 17.32 -16.66 24.57
#